data_0d9941b1aac6e251a6e4fde9297c1b8e
#
_entry.id   0d9941b1aac6e251a6e4fde9297c1b8e
#
_cell.length_a   1.000
_cell.length_b   1.000
_cell.length_c   1.000
_cell.angle_alpha   90.00
_cell.angle_beta   90.00
_cell.angle_gamma   90.00
#
_symmetry.space_group_name_H-M   'P 1'
#
loop_
_entity.id
_entity.type
_entity.pdbx_description
1 polymer ?
#
loop_
_entity_poly.entity_id
_entity_poly.type
_entity_poly.pdbx_seq_one_letter_code
_entity_poly.pdbx_strand_id
1 'polypeptide(L)'
;AAPDAGSQTLIVLTQGAKIGFLDADNGWARTIFKRQYGYVDTRALSELEMVAATEEAGTDEIPIAVYNSFYDISDNENNLNRINNLVVGGQRLSKTLQPGQTLDFNSEVGPFKASNGYMPAGALVDGELVFDVYGGGSCQVSSTLYNVVLQLSGLTVLRRAPHGSNGAKYLPHGVDASSGMLNFVFRNDYPFPISIAAHTQDGSLFIAIYKVMQ
;
A
#
# COMPACT_ATOMS: atom_id res chain seq x y z
N ALA A 1 9.87 -11.87 -14.01
CA ALA A 1 9.10 -11.80 -15.25
C ALA A 1 9.83 -10.92 -16.26
N ALA A 2 9.60 -11.15 -17.53
CA ALA A 2 10.12 -10.33 -18.64
C ALA A 2 8.90 -9.69 -19.37
N PRO A 3 9.08 -8.61 -20.13
CA PRO A 3 8.02 -8.00 -20.95
C PRO A 3 7.73 -8.86 -22.19
N ASP A 4 7.19 -10.05 -21.97
CA ASP A 4 6.95 -11.08 -22.97
C ASP A 4 5.70 -11.89 -22.57
N ALA A 5 4.79 -12.10 -23.54
CA ALA A 5 3.56 -12.86 -23.35
C ALA A 5 3.79 -14.34 -22.97
N GLY A 6 4.97 -14.91 -23.26
CA GLY A 6 5.37 -16.26 -22.87
C GLY A 6 5.96 -16.35 -21.44
N SER A 7 6.11 -15.21 -20.74
CA SER A 7 6.67 -15.19 -19.39
C SER A 7 5.70 -15.80 -18.36
N GLN A 8 6.26 -16.24 -17.23
CA GLN A 8 5.47 -16.76 -16.11
C GLN A 8 4.48 -15.68 -15.61
N THR A 9 3.21 -16.06 -15.49
CA THR A 9 2.19 -15.24 -14.82
C THR A 9 2.49 -15.17 -13.32
N LEU A 10 2.65 -13.97 -12.79
CA LEU A 10 2.91 -13.72 -11.37
C LEU A 10 1.61 -13.58 -10.56
N ILE A 11 0.61 -12.95 -11.14
CA ILE A 11 -0.72 -12.75 -10.56
C ILE A 11 -1.72 -12.47 -11.69
N VAL A 12 -2.98 -12.81 -11.47
CA VAL A 12 -4.09 -12.43 -12.33
C VAL A 12 -4.95 -11.43 -11.57
N LEU A 13 -5.14 -10.26 -12.15
CA LEU A 13 -5.95 -9.18 -11.59
C LEU A 13 -7.23 -9.04 -12.42
N THR A 14 -8.32 -8.66 -11.77
CA THR A 14 -9.60 -8.42 -12.45
C THR A 14 -9.75 -6.94 -12.84
N GLN A 15 -10.71 -6.67 -13.70
CA GLN A 15 -11.07 -5.31 -14.08
C GLN A 15 -11.43 -4.47 -12.84
N GLY A 16 -10.88 -3.26 -12.76
CA GLY A 16 -11.04 -2.34 -11.63
C GLY A 16 -9.91 -2.40 -10.59
N ALA A 17 -9.04 -3.41 -10.63
CA ALA A 17 -7.84 -3.42 -9.77
C ALA A 17 -6.89 -2.26 -10.17
N LYS A 18 -6.44 -1.50 -9.18
CA LYS A 18 -5.48 -0.40 -9.39
C LYS A 18 -4.06 -0.88 -9.17
N ILE A 19 -3.14 -0.45 -10.02
CA ILE A 19 -1.71 -0.79 -9.97
C ILE A 19 -0.88 0.45 -10.22
N GLY A 20 0.16 0.66 -9.39
CA GLY A 20 1.19 1.64 -9.64
C GLY A 20 2.28 1.08 -10.55
N PHE A 21 2.67 1.85 -11.55
CA PHE A 21 3.75 1.51 -12.47
C PHE A 21 4.95 2.44 -12.27
N LEU A 22 6.14 1.91 -12.47
CA LEU A 22 7.37 2.69 -12.49
C LEU A 22 7.54 3.45 -13.80
N ASP A 23 7.19 2.79 -14.89
CA ASP A 23 7.21 3.30 -16.26
C ASP A 23 6.32 2.44 -17.16
N ALA A 24 6.08 2.94 -18.38
CA ALA A 24 5.45 2.19 -19.46
C ALA A 24 6.22 2.47 -20.77
N ASP A 25 6.67 1.43 -21.44
CA ASP A 25 7.41 1.50 -22.68
C ASP A 25 7.15 0.26 -23.55
N ASN A 26 7.17 0.46 -24.87
CA ASN A 26 7.01 -0.61 -25.89
C ASN A 26 5.82 -1.56 -25.63
N GLY A 27 4.69 -1.00 -25.15
CA GLY A 27 3.46 -1.77 -24.91
C GLY A 27 3.43 -2.52 -23.58
N TRP A 28 4.40 -2.29 -22.68
CA TRP A 28 4.48 -2.90 -21.37
C TRP A 28 4.62 -1.86 -20.26
N ALA A 29 3.84 -2.02 -19.19
CA ALA A 29 3.97 -1.23 -17.97
C ALA A 29 4.70 -2.06 -16.89
N ARG A 30 5.71 -1.48 -16.26
CA ARG A 30 6.56 -2.15 -15.27
C ARG A 30 6.14 -1.79 -13.86
N THR A 31 5.96 -2.79 -13.02
CA THR A 31 5.64 -2.64 -11.60
C THR A 31 6.60 -3.44 -10.72
N ILE A 32 6.57 -3.20 -9.40
CA ILE A 32 7.28 -4.02 -8.42
C ILE A 32 6.32 -5.08 -7.89
N PHE A 33 6.56 -6.35 -8.24
CA PHE A 33 5.83 -7.48 -7.71
C PHE A 33 6.67 -8.18 -6.62
N LYS A 34 6.31 -7.94 -5.35
CA LYS A 34 7.06 -8.45 -4.20
C LYS A 34 8.53 -7.97 -4.26
N ARG A 35 9.49 -8.80 -4.59
CA ARG A 35 10.94 -8.47 -4.64
C ARG A 35 11.53 -8.54 -6.06
N GLN A 36 10.68 -8.48 -7.09
CA GLN A 36 11.10 -8.53 -8.49
C GLN A 36 10.25 -7.59 -9.35
N TYR A 37 10.69 -7.34 -10.56
CA TYR A 37 9.86 -6.63 -11.54
C TYR A 37 8.78 -7.55 -12.10
N GLY A 38 7.57 -6.97 -12.22
CA GLY A 38 6.45 -7.51 -12.97
C GLY A 38 6.13 -6.61 -14.16
N TYR A 39 5.50 -7.16 -15.18
CA TYR A 39 5.12 -6.42 -16.39
C TYR A 39 3.67 -6.71 -16.72
N VAL A 40 2.94 -5.67 -17.12
CA VAL A 40 1.56 -5.74 -17.57
C VAL A 40 1.50 -5.25 -19.00
N ASP A 41 0.84 -5.99 -19.88
CA ASP A 41 0.56 -5.54 -21.26
C ASP A 41 -0.36 -4.32 -21.20
N THR A 42 0.05 -3.18 -21.74
CA THR A 42 -0.73 -1.94 -21.69
C THR A 42 -2.08 -2.05 -22.39
N ARG A 43 -2.25 -3.00 -23.32
CA ARG A 43 -3.53 -3.29 -23.98
C ARG A 43 -4.56 -3.94 -23.05
N ALA A 44 -4.11 -4.50 -21.93
CA ALA A 44 -4.99 -5.06 -20.90
C ALA A 44 -5.45 -4.02 -19.87
N LEU A 45 -4.94 -2.79 -19.95
CA LEU A 45 -5.33 -1.68 -19.08
C LEU A 45 -6.55 -0.96 -19.66
N SER A 46 -7.55 -0.68 -18.83
CA SER A 46 -8.70 0.14 -19.23
C SER A 46 -8.32 1.63 -19.29
N GLU A 47 -7.40 2.04 -18.45
CA GLU A 47 -6.94 3.42 -18.33
C GLU A 47 -5.50 3.44 -17.82
N LEU A 48 -4.71 4.41 -18.29
CA LEU A 48 -3.36 4.67 -17.82
C LEU A 48 -3.25 6.15 -17.44
N GLU A 49 -3.26 6.43 -16.15
CA GLU A 49 -3.15 7.77 -15.60
C GLU A 49 -1.71 8.09 -15.22
N MET A 50 -1.31 9.33 -15.39
CA MET A 50 0.01 9.81 -14.98
C MET A 50 -0.02 10.29 -13.54
N VAL A 51 1.01 9.97 -12.78
CA VAL A 51 1.31 10.67 -11.52
C VAL A 51 1.81 12.07 -11.84
N ALA A 52 1.49 13.07 -11.01
CA ALA A 52 1.93 14.45 -11.22
C ALA A 52 3.45 14.54 -11.36
N ALA A 53 3.91 15.35 -12.31
CA ALA A 53 5.34 15.52 -12.58
C ALA A 53 6.07 16.21 -11.41
N THR A 54 5.36 17.03 -10.64
CA THR A 54 5.82 17.63 -9.39
C THR A 54 4.72 17.56 -8.34
N GLU A 55 5.08 17.70 -7.07
CA GLU A 55 4.12 17.67 -5.96
C GLU A 55 3.12 18.84 -6.02
N GLU A 56 3.54 20.00 -6.55
CA GLU A 56 2.68 21.17 -6.75
C GLU A 56 1.67 20.97 -7.89
N ALA A 57 2.02 20.17 -8.90
CA ALA A 57 1.15 19.90 -10.05
C ALA A 57 0.05 18.87 -9.76
N GLY A 58 0.08 18.23 -8.57
CA GLY A 58 -0.98 17.34 -8.13
C GLY A 58 -2.30 18.05 -7.92
N THR A 59 -3.40 17.31 -8.07
CA THR A 59 -4.78 17.78 -7.85
C THR A 59 -5.57 16.74 -7.07
N ASP A 60 -6.87 16.99 -6.87
CA ASP A 60 -7.78 15.99 -6.30
C ASP A 60 -7.96 14.75 -7.19
N GLU A 61 -7.61 14.83 -8.47
CA GLU A 61 -7.74 13.76 -9.47
C GLU A 61 -6.39 13.17 -9.87
N ILE A 62 -5.32 13.98 -9.88
CA ILE A 62 -3.96 13.57 -10.28
C ILE A 62 -3.12 13.34 -9.02
N PRO A 63 -2.78 12.08 -8.69
CA PRO A 63 -2.00 11.77 -7.49
C PRO A 63 -0.57 12.33 -7.58
N ILE A 64 -0.01 12.72 -6.43
CA ILE A 64 1.40 13.15 -6.31
C ILE A 64 2.34 11.96 -6.03
N ALA A 65 1.82 10.87 -5.49
CA ALA A 65 2.56 9.63 -5.33
C ALA A 65 1.61 8.44 -5.26
N VAL A 66 2.06 7.29 -5.77
CA VAL A 66 1.32 6.03 -5.72
C VAL A 66 2.27 4.88 -5.41
N TYR A 67 1.75 3.86 -4.75
CA TYR A 67 2.43 2.58 -4.61
C TYR A 67 1.41 1.47 -4.43
N ASN A 68 1.76 0.26 -4.86
CA ASN A 68 0.98 -0.92 -4.55
C ASN A 68 1.83 -2.07 -4.06
N SER A 69 1.23 -2.92 -3.23
CA SER A 69 1.77 -4.22 -2.86
C SER A 69 0.77 -5.31 -3.21
N PHE A 70 1.27 -6.51 -3.46
CA PHE A 70 0.45 -7.64 -3.86
C PHE A 70 0.29 -8.63 -2.72
N TYR A 71 -0.91 -9.22 -2.62
CA TYR A 71 -1.26 -10.24 -1.64
C TYR A 71 -1.83 -11.48 -2.34
N ASP A 72 -1.81 -12.61 -1.65
CA ASP A 72 -2.34 -13.87 -2.19
C ASP A 72 -3.87 -13.88 -2.08
N ILE A 73 -4.54 -14.50 -3.05
CA ILE A 73 -6.01 -14.58 -3.18
C ILE A 73 -6.55 -15.99 -2.94
N SER A 74 -5.82 -16.83 -2.18
CA SER A 74 -6.31 -18.17 -1.81
C SER A 74 -7.54 -18.09 -0.90
N ASP A 75 -8.40 -19.09 -0.97
CA ASP A 75 -9.70 -19.17 -0.29
C ASP A 75 -9.65 -19.79 1.12
N ASN A 76 -8.46 -20.05 1.67
CA ASN A 76 -8.36 -20.51 3.05
C ASN A 76 -8.73 -19.41 4.05
N GLU A 77 -9.32 -19.77 5.18
CA GLU A 77 -9.86 -18.86 6.18
C GLU A 77 -8.85 -17.79 6.63
N ASN A 78 -7.61 -18.19 6.93
CA ASN A 78 -6.58 -17.25 7.34
C ASN A 78 -6.33 -16.15 6.28
N ASN A 79 -6.31 -16.53 5.01
CA ASN A 79 -6.07 -15.58 3.92
C ASN A 79 -7.30 -14.69 3.67
N LEU A 80 -8.52 -15.25 3.73
CA LEU A 80 -9.76 -14.46 3.62
C LEU A 80 -9.85 -13.43 4.75
N ASN A 81 -9.53 -13.81 5.99
CA ASN A 81 -9.48 -12.91 7.13
C ASN A 81 -8.40 -11.84 6.94
N ARG A 82 -7.23 -12.20 6.39
CA ARG A 82 -6.17 -11.26 6.05
C ARG A 82 -6.62 -10.25 4.98
N ILE A 83 -7.31 -10.71 3.92
CA ILE A 83 -7.87 -9.84 2.88
C ILE A 83 -8.89 -8.87 3.48
N ASN A 84 -9.81 -9.36 4.34
CA ASN A 84 -10.72 -8.50 5.08
C ASN A 84 -9.96 -7.39 5.85
N ASN A 85 -8.88 -7.75 6.55
CA ASN A 85 -8.08 -6.80 7.33
C ASN A 85 -7.38 -5.75 6.45
N LEU A 86 -6.96 -6.11 5.23
CA LEU A 86 -6.42 -5.17 4.25
C LEU A 86 -7.50 -4.16 3.80
N VAL A 87 -8.72 -4.65 3.53
CA VAL A 87 -9.86 -3.79 3.14
C VAL A 87 -10.22 -2.83 4.27
N VAL A 88 -10.42 -3.35 5.49
CA VAL A 88 -10.75 -2.53 6.67
C VAL A 88 -9.65 -1.51 6.95
N GLY A 89 -8.37 -1.94 6.92
CA GLY A 89 -7.22 -1.06 7.14
C GLY A 89 -7.12 0.03 6.08
N GLY A 90 -7.34 -0.28 4.82
CA GLY A 90 -7.37 0.69 3.71
C GLY A 90 -8.50 1.71 3.85
N GLN A 91 -9.71 1.26 4.19
CA GLN A 91 -10.85 2.15 4.41
C GLN A 91 -10.60 3.13 5.57
N ARG A 92 -10.05 2.65 6.68
CA ARG A 92 -9.73 3.49 7.84
C ARG A 92 -8.56 4.44 7.59
N LEU A 93 -7.64 4.07 6.71
CA LEU A 93 -6.52 4.90 6.30
C LEU A 93 -6.95 6.06 5.40
N SER A 94 -8.01 5.90 4.59
CA SER A 94 -8.45 6.89 3.60
C SER A 94 -8.98 8.15 4.28
N LYS A 95 -8.19 9.23 4.24
CA LYS A 95 -8.48 10.49 4.93
C LYS A 95 -7.65 11.67 4.40
N THR A 96 -8.06 12.87 4.80
CA THR A 96 -7.32 14.11 4.55
C THR A 96 -6.46 14.49 5.75
N LEU A 97 -5.23 14.93 5.50
CA LEU A 97 -4.30 15.52 6.48
C LEU A 97 -4.04 16.98 6.14
N GLN A 98 -4.33 17.87 7.10
CA GLN A 98 -4.04 19.30 6.99
C GLN A 98 -2.52 19.58 7.09
N PRO A 99 -2.04 20.75 6.65
CA PRO A 99 -0.68 21.20 6.90
C PRO A 99 -0.30 21.10 8.38
N GLY A 100 0.87 20.52 8.69
CA GLY A 100 1.37 20.27 10.03
C GLY A 100 0.74 19.10 10.77
N GLN A 101 -0.29 18.48 10.23
CA GLN A 101 -0.98 17.36 10.89
C GLN A 101 -0.15 16.09 10.78
N THR A 102 -0.16 15.31 11.86
CA THR A 102 0.52 14.01 11.95
C THR A 102 -0.49 12.88 11.77
N LEU A 103 -0.12 11.86 10.99
CA LEU A 103 -0.80 10.57 10.96
C LEU A 103 -0.04 9.58 11.83
N ASP A 104 -0.71 9.08 12.87
CA ASP A 104 -0.28 7.93 13.66
C ASP A 104 -1.05 6.70 13.18
N PHE A 105 -0.36 5.76 12.51
CA PHE A 105 -1.02 4.64 11.86
C PHE A 105 -1.82 3.77 12.84
N ASN A 106 -1.25 3.46 13.99
CA ASN A 106 -1.96 2.60 14.96
C ASN A 106 -3.21 3.28 15.55
N SER A 107 -3.17 4.60 15.75
CA SER A 107 -4.32 5.36 16.25
C SER A 107 -5.43 5.47 15.21
N GLU A 108 -5.06 5.69 13.93
CA GLU A 108 -6.00 5.93 12.84
C GLU A 108 -6.60 4.64 12.28
N VAL A 109 -5.77 3.64 12.03
CA VAL A 109 -6.15 2.37 11.41
C VAL A 109 -6.57 1.34 12.47
N GLY A 110 -5.94 1.35 13.65
CA GLY A 110 -6.34 0.55 14.80
C GLY A 110 -7.57 1.12 15.55
N PRO A 111 -7.83 0.65 16.77
CA PRO A 111 -7.29 -0.58 17.34
C PRO A 111 -7.76 -1.83 16.58
N PHE A 112 -6.85 -2.79 16.43
CA PHE A 112 -7.06 -4.03 15.69
C PHE A 112 -7.89 -5.01 16.51
N LYS A 113 -9.21 -4.92 16.42
CA LYS A 113 -10.18 -5.74 17.18
C LYS A 113 -11.46 -6.01 16.40
N ALA A 114 -12.20 -7.04 16.78
CA ALA A 114 -13.43 -7.46 16.11
C ALA A 114 -14.45 -6.33 15.97
N SER A 115 -14.64 -5.50 17.01
CA SER A 115 -15.58 -4.38 16.99
C SER A 115 -15.26 -3.29 15.95
N ASN A 116 -14.08 -3.32 15.39
CA ASN A 116 -13.63 -2.41 14.31
C ASN A 116 -13.62 -3.10 12.94
N GLY A 117 -14.19 -4.31 12.83
CA GLY A 117 -14.28 -5.08 11.60
C GLY A 117 -13.05 -5.96 11.29
N TYR A 118 -12.04 -5.99 12.18
CA TYR A 118 -10.89 -6.85 11.97
C TYR A 118 -11.19 -8.31 12.33
N MET A 119 -10.58 -9.23 11.57
CA MET A 119 -10.66 -10.66 11.75
C MET A 119 -9.32 -11.22 12.26
N PRO A 120 -9.31 -12.37 12.96
CA PRO A 120 -8.08 -13.04 13.37
C PRO A 120 -7.38 -13.62 12.14
N ALA A 121 -6.08 -13.34 12.01
CA ALA A 121 -5.23 -13.86 10.93
C ALA A 121 -3.77 -13.95 11.38
N GLY A 122 -2.94 -14.64 10.59
CA GLY A 122 -1.52 -14.78 10.86
C GLY A 122 -0.79 -13.44 10.86
N ALA A 123 0.03 -13.20 11.88
CA ALA A 123 0.89 -12.04 12.04
C ALA A 123 2.29 -12.48 12.50
N LEU A 124 3.32 -11.70 12.16
CA LEU A 124 4.66 -11.88 12.71
C LEU A 124 4.75 -11.12 14.04
N VAL A 125 4.95 -11.85 15.14
CA VAL A 125 5.15 -11.30 16.47
C VAL A 125 6.52 -11.79 16.95
N ASP A 126 7.44 -10.87 17.22
CA ASP A 126 8.82 -11.16 17.64
C ASP A 126 9.57 -12.13 16.70
N GLY A 127 9.26 -12.09 15.39
CA GLY A 127 9.85 -12.93 14.36
C GLY A 127 9.20 -14.30 14.18
N GLU A 128 8.21 -14.65 15.00
CA GLU A 128 7.43 -15.88 14.90
C GLU A 128 6.07 -15.62 14.24
N LEU A 129 5.61 -16.59 13.43
CA LEU A 129 4.26 -16.54 12.86
C LEU A 129 3.25 -17.01 13.90
N VAL A 130 2.44 -16.10 14.38
CA VAL A 130 1.35 -16.36 15.30
C VAL A 130 0.03 -16.24 14.55
N PHE A 131 -0.88 -17.19 14.77
CA PHE A 131 -2.25 -17.18 14.22
C PHE A 131 -3.21 -16.59 15.25
N ASP A 132 -4.43 -16.28 14.82
CA ASP A 132 -5.51 -15.73 15.66
C ASP A 132 -5.24 -14.34 16.23
N VAL A 133 -4.40 -13.55 15.56
CA VAL A 133 -4.15 -12.13 15.90
C VAL A 133 -5.10 -11.24 15.11
N TYR A 134 -5.96 -10.47 15.79
CA TYR A 134 -6.81 -9.49 15.13
C TYR A 134 -5.99 -8.45 14.36
N GLY A 135 -6.36 -8.22 13.10
CA GLY A 135 -5.64 -7.30 12.22
C GLY A 135 -4.37 -7.88 11.58
N GLY A 136 -4.19 -9.20 11.61
CA GLY A 136 -3.12 -9.84 10.83
C GLY A 136 -3.20 -9.41 9.35
N GLY A 137 -2.11 -8.86 8.82
CA GLY A 137 -2.06 -8.20 7.50
C GLY A 137 -1.95 -6.67 7.54
N SER A 138 -2.32 -5.99 8.63
CA SER A 138 -2.26 -4.52 8.74
C SER A 138 -0.88 -3.92 8.47
N CYS A 139 0.20 -4.66 8.77
CA CYS A 139 1.56 -4.26 8.40
C CYS A 139 1.75 -4.13 6.88
N GLN A 140 0.95 -4.79 6.05
CA GLN A 140 1.01 -4.58 4.61
C GLN A 140 0.42 -3.22 4.23
N VAL A 141 -0.63 -2.77 4.90
CA VAL A 141 -1.21 -1.43 4.70
C VAL A 141 -0.21 -0.35 5.11
N SER A 142 0.38 -0.45 6.32
CA SER A 142 1.39 0.53 6.78
C SER A 142 2.64 0.55 5.91
N SER A 143 3.10 -0.60 5.45
CA SER A 143 4.28 -0.69 4.58
C SER A 143 4.01 -0.16 3.17
N THR A 144 2.83 -0.39 2.61
CA THR A 144 2.43 0.17 1.31
C THR A 144 2.34 1.69 1.40
N LEU A 145 1.71 2.21 2.47
CA LEU A 145 1.67 3.66 2.74
C LEU A 145 3.08 4.25 2.91
N TYR A 146 3.97 3.58 3.63
CA TYR A 146 5.35 4.05 3.81
C TYR A 146 6.07 4.24 2.47
N ASN A 147 5.86 3.33 1.50
CA ASN A 147 6.45 3.45 0.17
C ASN A 147 5.83 4.60 -0.67
N VAL A 148 4.61 5.03 -0.39
CA VAL A 148 4.06 6.26 -0.97
C VAL A 148 4.70 7.48 -0.31
N VAL A 149 4.80 7.49 1.02
CA VAL A 149 5.41 8.58 1.81
C VAL A 149 6.87 8.82 1.43
N LEU A 150 7.64 7.75 1.14
CA LEU A 150 9.05 7.86 0.72
C LEU A 150 9.28 8.59 -0.61
N GLN A 151 8.24 8.74 -1.44
CA GLN A 151 8.32 9.44 -2.73
C GLN A 151 8.15 10.96 -2.58
N LEU A 152 7.73 11.47 -1.41
CA LEU A 152 7.25 12.82 -1.20
C LEU A 152 8.17 13.59 -0.25
N SER A 153 8.73 14.70 -0.74
CA SER A 153 9.70 15.51 0.01
C SER A 153 9.06 16.29 1.18
N GLY A 154 7.80 16.64 1.07
CA GLY A 154 7.03 17.36 2.09
C GLY A 154 6.36 16.47 3.14
N LEU A 155 6.73 15.20 3.22
CA LEU A 155 6.26 14.30 4.30
C LEU A 155 7.44 13.86 5.16
N THR A 156 7.40 14.22 6.45
CA THR A 156 8.45 13.83 7.41
C THR A 156 8.07 12.58 8.17
N VAL A 157 8.84 11.51 8.00
CA VAL A 157 8.70 10.28 8.80
C VAL A 157 9.20 10.54 10.22
N LEU A 158 8.31 10.48 11.21
CA LEU A 158 8.61 10.70 12.64
C LEU A 158 8.93 9.39 13.35
N ARG A 159 8.32 8.29 12.94
CA ARG A 159 8.53 6.95 13.50
C ARG A 159 8.31 5.88 12.46
N ARG A 160 9.25 4.95 12.38
CA ARG A 160 9.15 3.75 11.53
C ARG A 160 9.95 2.62 12.17
N ALA A 161 9.41 1.42 12.14
CA ALA A 161 10.12 0.21 12.54
C ALA A 161 9.99 -0.87 11.47
N PRO A 162 11.09 -1.57 11.08
CA PRO A 162 11.05 -2.66 10.13
C PRO A 162 10.58 -3.98 10.78
N HIS A 163 10.25 -4.98 9.95
CA HIS A 163 9.97 -6.36 10.39
C HIS A 163 11.25 -7.18 10.66
N GLY A 164 12.26 -6.60 11.27
CA GLY A 164 13.54 -7.23 11.52
C GLY A 164 14.42 -7.32 10.26
N SER A 165 15.48 -8.14 10.32
CA SER A 165 16.52 -8.23 9.28
C SER A 165 16.02 -8.76 7.93
N ASN A 166 14.99 -9.61 7.93
CA ASN A 166 14.46 -10.22 6.71
C ASN A 166 13.41 -9.37 6.00
N GLY A 167 12.83 -8.36 6.69
CA GLY A 167 11.78 -7.50 6.17
C GLY A 167 10.53 -8.26 5.71
N ALA A 168 9.56 -7.54 5.19
CA ALA A 168 8.34 -8.11 4.63
C ALA A 168 8.58 -8.70 3.22
N LYS A 169 8.03 -9.90 2.95
CA LYS A 169 8.24 -10.60 1.66
C LYS A 169 7.46 -9.99 0.49
N TYR A 170 6.42 -9.20 0.76
CA TYR A 170 5.57 -8.57 -0.24
C TYR A 170 6.10 -7.22 -0.77
N LEU A 171 7.29 -6.79 -0.30
CA LEU A 171 7.98 -5.57 -0.69
C LEU A 171 9.47 -5.83 -0.96
N PRO A 172 10.17 -4.91 -1.63
CA PRO A 172 11.62 -4.87 -1.63
C PRO A 172 12.18 -4.79 -0.22
N HIS A 173 13.42 -5.22 -0.04
CA HIS A 173 14.07 -5.26 1.27
C HIS A 173 14.30 -3.84 1.83
N GLY A 174 14.02 -3.65 3.11
CA GLY A 174 14.34 -2.41 3.83
C GLY A 174 13.32 -1.27 3.72
N VAL A 175 12.25 -1.45 2.93
CA VAL A 175 11.20 -0.43 2.74
C VAL A 175 9.84 -0.81 3.36
N ASP A 176 9.86 -1.61 4.40
CA ASP A 176 8.69 -2.01 5.16
C ASP A 176 8.51 -1.16 6.44
N ALA A 177 7.30 -1.04 6.92
CA ALA A 177 6.93 -0.37 8.16
C ALA A 177 5.93 -1.23 8.94
N SER A 178 6.32 -1.64 10.15
CA SER A 178 5.49 -2.45 11.04
C SER A 178 4.42 -1.61 11.74
N SER A 179 3.31 -2.25 12.11
CA SER A 179 2.20 -1.69 12.87
C SER A 179 1.79 -2.63 14.01
N GLY A 180 0.87 -2.21 14.85
CA GLY A 180 0.41 -2.97 16.02
C GLY A 180 1.30 -2.73 17.25
N MET A 181 2.19 -3.65 17.60
CA MET A 181 3.17 -3.44 18.69
C MET A 181 4.19 -2.35 18.35
N LEU A 182 4.54 -2.24 17.09
CA LEU A 182 5.35 -1.14 16.54
C LEU A 182 4.44 -0.13 15.85
N ASN A 183 4.99 0.99 15.36
CA ASN A 183 4.16 2.02 14.74
C ASN A 183 4.85 2.72 13.58
N PHE A 184 4.04 3.23 12.67
CA PHE A 184 4.45 4.11 11.59
C PHE A 184 3.75 5.46 11.77
N VAL A 185 4.54 6.54 11.84
CA VAL A 185 4.05 7.90 12.07
C VAL A 185 4.76 8.85 11.13
N PHE A 186 4.01 9.71 10.44
CA PHE A 186 4.56 10.77 9.61
C PHE A 186 3.73 12.06 9.71
N ARG A 187 4.31 13.19 9.33
CA ARG A 187 3.68 14.51 9.35
C ARG A 187 3.61 15.10 7.95
N ASN A 188 2.50 15.77 7.66
CA ASN A 188 2.34 16.59 6.47
C ASN A 188 3.00 17.95 6.67
N ASP A 189 4.16 18.19 6.06
CA ASP A 189 4.88 19.46 6.10
C ASP A 189 4.63 20.34 4.86
N TYR A 190 3.79 19.88 3.93
CA TYR A 190 3.33 20.71 2.81
C TYR A 190 2.51 21.90 3.31
N PRO A 191 2.51 23.02 2.57
CA PRO A 191 1.62 24.17 2.84
C PRO A 191 0.17 23.93 2.42
N PHE A 192 -0.15 22.73 1.89
CA PHE A 192 -1.48 22.33 1.41
C PHE A 192 -1.93 21.02 2.06
N PRO A 193 -3.25 20.79 2.14
CA PRO A 193 -3.78 19.51 2.60
C PRO A 193 -3.47 18.39 1.60
N ILE A 194 -3.29 17.18 2.10
CA ILE A 194 -3.16 15.96 1.29
C ILE A 194 -4.30 15.00 1.61
N SER A 195 -4.74 14.25 0.60
CA SER A 195 -5.72 13.16 0.76
C SER A 195 -5.05 11.83 0.47
N ILE A 196 -5.24 10.87 1.36
CA ILE A 196 -4.78 9.49 1.21
C ILE A 196 -5.97 8.66 0.76
N ALA A 197 -5.81 7.91 -0.33
CA ALA A 197 -6.80 6.97 -0.82
C ALA A 197 -6.18 5.57 -0.91
N ALA A 198 -6.89 4.57 -0.38
CA ALA A 198 -6.49 3.17 -0.49
C ALA A 198 -7.56 2.37 -1.24
N HIS A 199 -7.12 1.48 -2.11
CA HIS A 199 -7.96 0.58 -2.88
C HIS A 199 -7.43 -0.84 -2.78
N THR A 200 -8.31 -1.78 -2.44
CA THR A 200 -7.97 -3.19 -2.27
C THR A 200 -8.86 -4.03 -3.16
N GLN A 201 -8.29 -4.72 -4.12
CA GLN A 201 -9.03 -5.60 -5.03
C GLN A 201 -8.13 -6.70 -5.58
N ASP A 202 -8.60 -7.95 -5.52
CA ASP A 202 -8.09 -9.14 -6.21
C ASP A 202 -6.56 -9.27 -6.25
N GLY A 203 -5.95 -9.19 -5.07
CA GLY A 203 -4.51 -9.37 -4.94
C GLY A 203 -3.68 -8.09 -5.00
N SER A 204 -4.29 -6.91 -5.26
CA SER A 204 -3.63 -5.61 -5.21
C SER A 204 -4.16 -4.76 -4.04
N LEU A 205 -3.25 -4.26 -3.22
CA LEU A 205 -3.45 -3.14 -2.32
C LEU A 205 -2.73 -1.93 -2.91
N PHE A 206 -3.49 -0.96 -3.40
CA PHE A 206 -3.01 0.28 -3.99
C PHE A 206 -3.25 1.44 -3.04
N ILE A 207 -2.26 2.31 -2.87
CA ILE A 207 -2.39 3.55 -2.09
C ILE A 207 -1.87 4.71 -2.93
N ALA A 208 -2.64 5.80 -2.94
CA ALA A 208 -2.30 7.05 -3.58
C ALA A 208 -2.40 8.22 -2.60
N ILE A 209 -1.58 9.23 -2.80
CA ILE A 209 -1.68 10.52 -2.12
C ILE A 209 -1.96 11.60 -3.17
N TYR A 210 -2.96 12.43 -2.89
CA TYR A 210 -3.41 13.53 -3.71
C TYR A 210 -3.19 14.86 -2.98
N LYS A 211 -2.94 15.93 -3.71
CA LYS A 211 -3.04 17.28 -3.20
C LYS A 211 -4.51 17.68 -3.20
N VAL A 212 -5.00 18.19 -2.07
CA VAL A 212 -6.38 18.70 -1.97
C VAL A 212 -6.41 20.15 -2.45
N MET A 213 -7.22 20.41 -3.47
CA MET A 213 -7.44 21.77 -3.97
C MET A 213 -8.35 22.53 -3.02
N GLN A 214 -8.00 23.80 -2.74
CA GLN A 214 -8.79 24.72 -1.92
C GLN A 214 -9.74 25.55 -2.78
#